data_6b07add56a5fd48697ffebeb93bfc3fb
#
_entry.id   6b07add56a5fd48697ffebeb93bfc3fb
#
_cell.length_a   1.000
_cell.length_b   1.000
_cell.length_c   1.000
_cell.angle_alpha   90.00
_cell.angle_beta   90.00
_cell.angle_gamma   90.00
#
_symmetry.space_group_name_H-M   'P 1'
#
loop_
_entity.id
_entity.type
_entity.pdbx_description
1 polymer ?
#
loop_
_entity_poly.entity_id
_entity_poly.type
_entity_poly.pdbx_seq_one_letter_code
_entity_poly.pdbx_strand_id
1 'polypeptide(L)'
;MKKIVVGLAVMLGFCMCTHKPSGTLDVNRALDYCAEQTQRTLTELKTDSGIDYTMMPRNIMADEHHWNCRKATKEEWCAGFWPGVLWYDYEYTQDKHILEEAKKFTNSLEFLSRIPAYDHDLGFLVFCSYGNGYRLTKDPAYKKVILDTADSLATLFN
;
A
#
# COMPACT_ATOMS: atom_id res chain seq x y z
N MET A 1 33.74 16.12 -76.11
CA MET A 1 33.99 15.68 -74.71
C MET A 1 32.85 16.08 -73.85
N LYS A 2 31.94 15.13 -73.46
CA LYS A 2 30.78 15.39 -72.64
C LYS A 2 31.14 15.10 -71.15
N LYS A 3 31.06 16.09 -70.30
CA LYS A 3 31.29 15.95 -68.86
C LYS A 3 30.01 15.44 -68.19
N ILE A 4 30.09 14.23 -67.59
CA ILE A 4 29.02 13.67 -66.81
C ILE A 4 29.21 14.19 -65.36
N VAL A 5 28.22 14.94 -64.86
CA VAL A 5 28.15 15.34 -63.43
C VAL A 5 27.30 14.29 -62.70
N VAL A 6 27.96 13.53 -61.84
CA VAL A 6 27.28 12.57 -60.94
C VAL A 6 26.87 13.32 -59.71
N GLY A 7 25.57 13.53 -59.56
CA GLY A 7 24.98 14.11 -58.34
C GLY A 7 24.83 13.07 -57.26
N LEU A 8 25.53 13.24 -56.15
CA LEU A 8 25.43 12.40 -54.94
C LEU A 8 24.22 12.89 -54.10
N ALA A 9 23.13 12.14 -54.15
CA ALA A 9 22.00 12.40 -53.30
C ALA A 9 22.25 11.82 -51.91
N VAL A 10 22.50 12.66 -50.88
CA VAL A 10 22.61 12.24 -49.50
C VAL A 10 21.18 12.13 -48.95
N MET A 11 20.70 10.90 -48.77
CA MET A 11 19.46 10.63 -48.02
C MET A 11 19.73 10.78 -46.52
N LEU A 12 19.35 11.90 -45.95
CA LEU A 12 19.23 12.09 -44.49
C LEU A 12 18.01 11.31 -43.99
N GLY A 13 18.25 10.11 -43.46
CA GLY A 13 17.25 9.34 -42.78
C GLY A 13 16.89 10.00 -41.46
N PHE A 14 15.76 10.74 -41.41
CA PHE A 14 15.15 11.17 -40.18
C PHE A 14 14.64 9.92 -39.45
N CYS A 15 15.36 9.48 -38.42
CA CYS A 15 14.86 8.53 -37.45
C CYS A 15 13.77 9.25 -36.63
N MET A 16 12.52 9.20 -37.10
CA MET A 16 11.38 9.61 -36.30
C MET A 16 11.22 8.60 -35.16
N CYS A 17 11.74 8.94 -33.98
CA CYS A 17 11.29 8.31 -32.75
C CYS A 17 9.79 8.62 -32.60
N THR A 18 8.94 7.69 -33.05
CA THR A 18 7.52 7.74 -32.76
C THR A 18 7.37 7.55 -31.24
N HIS A 19 7.29 8.65 -30.52
CA HIS A 19 6.78 8.65 -29.14
C HIS A 19 5.37 8.05 -29.23
N LYS A 20 5.19 6.80 -28.78
CA LYS A 20 3.84 6.30 -28.52
C LYS A 20 3.22 7.26 -27.52
N PRO A 21 2.05 7.84 -27.81
CA PRO A 21 1.36 8.63 -26.78
C PRO A 21 1.23 7.73 -25.56
N SER A 22 1.69 8.22 -24.41
CA SER A 22 1.49 7.55 -23.13
C SER A 22 -0.02 7.33 -23.01
N GLY A 23 -0.47 6.08 -23.06
CA GLY A 23 -1.87 5.75 -22.91
C GLY A 23 -2.36 6.42 -21.63
N THR A 24 -3.51 7.06 -21.66
CA THR A 24 -4.17 7.56 -20.45
C THR A 24 -4.30 6.41 -19.47
N LEU A 25 -3.84 6.63 -18.23
CA LEU A 25 -3.98 5.63 -17.17
C LEU A 25 -5.46 5.30 -16.99
N ASP A 26 -5.83 4.05 -17.21
CA ASP A 26 -7.15 3.56 -16.85
C ASP A 26 -7.16 3.28 -15.33
N VAL A 27 -7.67 4.25 -14.59
CA VAL A 27 -7.69 4.22 -13.13
C VAL A 27 -8.54 3.07 -12.61
N ASN A 28 -9.69 2.80 -13.22
CA ASN A 28 -10.58 1.72 -12.78
C ASN A 28 -9.89 0.36 -12.95
N ARG A 29 -9.28 0.12 -14.10
CA ARG A 29 -8.53 -1.11 -14.34
C ARG A 29 -7.36 -1.28 -13.37
N ALA A 30 -6.69 -0.18 -13.01
CA ALA A 30 -5.61 -0.23 -12.02
C ALA A 30 -6.13 -0.56 -10.62
N LEU A 31 -7.26 0.00 -10.21
CA LEU A 31 -7.89 -0.29 -8.94
C LEU A 31 -8.45 -1.71 -8.88
N ASP A 32 -9.08 -2.21 -9.96
CA ASP A 32 -9.52 -3.60 -10.07
C ASP A 32 -8.34 -4.56 -9.86
N TYR A 33 -7.19 -4.29 -10.51
CA TYR A 33 -5.99 -5.08 -10.32
C TYR A 33 -5.50 -5.04 -8.86
N CYS A 34 -5.54 -3.87 -8.20
CA CYS A 34 -5.17 -3.76 -6.79
C CYS A 34 -6.09 -4.62 -5.90
N ALA A 35 -7.41 -4.57 -6.13
CA ALA A 35 -8.38 -5.37 -5.39
C ALA A 35 -8.14 -6.89 -5.59
N GLU A 36 -7.84 -7.32 -6.83
CA GLU A 36 -7.45 -8.71 -7.08
C GLU A 36 -6.18 -9.13 -6.31
N GLN A 37 -5.15 -8.26 -6.25
CA GLN A 37 -3.93 -8.56 -5.50
C GLN A 37 -4.20 -8.61 -3.99
N THR A 38 -5.09 -7.75 -3.48
CA THR A 38 -5.53 -7.80 -2.07
C THR A 38 -6.17 -9.13 -1.72
N GLN A 39 -7.09 -9.62 -2.55
CA GLN A 39 -7.74 -10.94 -2.36
C GLN A 39 -6.73 -12.11 -2.42
N ARG A 40 -5.78 -12.05 -3.35
CA ARG A 40 -4.70 -13.05 -3.44
C ARG A 40 -3.85 -13.06 -2.17
N THR A 41 -3.49 -11.88 -1.67
CA THR A 41 -2.71 -11.75 -0.43
C THR A 41 -3.48 -12.32 0.77
N LEU A 42 -4.77 -11.98 0.93
CA LEU A 42 -5.61 -12.55 2.01
C LEU A 42 -5.71 -14.09 1.92
N THR A 43 -5.76 -14.62 0.70
CA THR A 43 -5.78 -16.07 0.47
C THR A 43 -4.46 -16.71 0.89
N GLU A 44 -3.33 -16.09 0.58
CA GLU A 44 -1.99 -16.57 0.94
C GLU A 44 -1.74 -16.52 2.46
N LEU A 45 -2.25 -15.48 3.13
CA LEU A 45 -2.12 -15.33 4.59
C LEU A 45 -2.95 -16.36 5.38
N LYS A 46 -3.90 -17.03 4.74
CA LYS A 46 -4.78 -17.99 5.37
C LYS A 46 -4.09 -19.34 5.55
N THR A 47 -3.99 -19.79 6.80
CA THR A 47 -3.53 -21.12 7.19
C THR A 47 -4.70 -22.03 7.57
N ASP A 48 -4.44 -23.28 7.89
CA ASP A 48 -5.47 -24.22 8.40
C ASP A 48 -6.14 -23.72 9.69
N SER A 49 -5.43 -22.92 10.49
CA SER A 49 -5.94 -22.31 11.72
C SER A 49 -6.56 -20.92 11.50
N GLY A 50 -6.61 -20.42 10.26
CA GLY A 50 -7.08 -19.09 9.90
C GLY A 50 -5.94 -18.11 9.66
N ILE A 51 -6.27 -16.80 9.67
CA ILE A 51 -5.29 -15.72 9.50
C ILE A 51 -4.79 -15.25 10.86
N ASP A 52 -3.46 -15.15 11.02
CA ASP A 52 -2.85 -14.47 12.17
C ASP A 52 -2.79 -12.97 11.87
N TYR A 53 -3.74 -12.22 12.41
CA TYR A 53 -3.87 -10.76 12.21
C TYR A 53 -2.74 -9.94 12.84
N THR A 54 -1.84 -10.55 13.59
CA THR A 54 -0.63 -9.88 14.13
C THR A 54 0.56 -9.97 13.17
N MET A 55 0.44 -10.77 12.10
CA MET A 55 1.47 -10.95 11.08
C MET A 55 1.11 -10.14 9.84
N MET A 56 1.94 -9.15 9.51
CA MET A 56 1.70 -8.25 8.38
C MET A 56 2.53 -8.64 7.16
N PRO A 57 1.95 -8.73 5.96
CA PRO A 57 2.72 -8.91 4.73
C PRO A 57 3.57 -7.66 4.50
N ARG A 58 4.88 -7.83 4.41
CA ARG A 58 5.81 -6.72 4.31
C ARG A 58 6.40 -6.55 2.91
N ASN A 59 6.98 -7.59 2.39
CA ASN A 59 7.63 -7.60 1.08
C ASN A 59 7.74 -9.02 0.54
N ILE A 60 7.97 -9.13 -0.77
CA ILE A 60 8.36 -10.38 -1.42
C ILE A 60 9.84 -10.25 -1.74
N MET A 61 10.66 -11.20 -1.30
CA MET A 61 12.10 -11.19 -1.57
C MET A 61 12.37 -11.53 -3.04
N ALA A 62 13.53 -11.13 -3.56
CA ALA A 62 13.84 -11.16 -5.00
C ALA A 62 13.65 -12.54 -5.66
N ASP A 63 13.89 -13.63 -4.93
CA ASP A 63 13.82 -15.00 -5.45
C ASP A 63 12.63 -15.79 -4.88
N GLU A 64 11.69 -15.11 -4.23
CA GLU A 64 10.53 -15.71 -3.58
C GLU A 64 9.23 -15.28 -4.28
N HIS A 65 8.20 -16.10 -4.11
CA HIS A 65 6.84 -15.83 -4.62
C HIS A 65 5.81 -15.72 -3.49
N HIS A 66 6.30 -15.64 -2.25
CA HIS A 66 5.50 -15.59 -1.02
C HIS A 66 5.79 -14.34 -0.21
N TRP A 67 4.79 -13.88 0.53
CA TRP A 67 4.94 -12.76 1.43
C TRP A 67 5.90 -13.09 2.59
N ASN A 68 6.92 -12.27 2.75
CA ASN A 68 7.70 -12.22 3.98
C ASN A 68 6.88 -11.44 5.02
N CYS A 69 6.15 -12.18 5.88
CA CYS A 69 5.33 -11.58 6.91
C CYS A 69 6.16 -11.23 8.15
N ARG A 70 5.87 -10.08 8.75
CA ARG A 70 6.50 -9.64 9.99
C ARG A 70 5.45 -9.42 11.07
N LYS A 71 5.81 -9.80 12.30
CA LYS A 71 4.96 -9.53 13.45
C LYS A 71 4.88 -8.03 13.70
N ALA A 72 3.68 -7.53 13.89
CA ALA A 72 3.46 -6.13 14.24
C ALA A 72 4.04 -5.83 15.63
N THR A 73 5.05 -4.97 15.66
CA THR A 73 5.67 -4.43 16.87
C THR A 73 5.80 -2.91 16.73
N LYS A 74 6.22 -2.23 17.76
CA LYS A 74 6.45 -0.78 17.71
C LYS A 74 7.63 -0.39 16.80
N GLU A 75 8.54 -1.33 16.54
CA GLU A 75 9.72 -1.14 15.68
C GLU A 75 9.43 -1.50 14.20
N GLU A 76 8.33 -2.19 13.92
CA GLU A 76 7.96 -2.60 12.56
C GLU A 76 7.11 -1.48 11.90
N TRP A 77 7.79 -0.40 11.51
CA TRP A 77 7.21 0.86 11.06
C TRP A 77 6.17 0.76 9.94
N CYS A 78 6.24 -0.28 9.11
CA CYS A 78 5.31 -0.46 7.98
C CYS A 78 4.08 -1.32 8.32
N ALA A 79 3.93 -1.82 9.57
CA ALA A 79 2.82 -2.70 9.92
C ALA A 79 1.43 -2.08 9.74
N GLY A 80 1.32 -0.76 9.74
CA GLY A 80 0.05 -0.04 9.48
C GLY A 80 -0.36 0.01 8.01
N PHE A 81 0.54 -0.28 7.07
CA PHE A 81 0.26 -0.12 5.64
C PHE A 81 -0.68 -1.20 5.10
N TRP A 82 -0.52 -2.45 5.53
CA TRP A 82 -1.42 -3.51 5.09
C TRP A 82 -2.89 -3.25 5.45
N PRO A 83 -3.26 -2.99 6.72
CA PRO A 83 -4.62 -2.56 7.01
C PRO A 83 -5.02 -1.29 6.26
N GLY A 84 -4.09 -0.36 5.98
CA GLY A 84 -4.34 0.81 5.15
C GLY A 84 -4.75 0.44 3.72
N VAL A 85 -4.08 -0.52 3.09
CA VAL A 85 -4.45 -1.04 1.76
C VAL A 85 -5.85 -1.65 1.78
N LEU A 86 -6.19 -2.44 2.82
CA LEU A 86 -7.52 -3.02 2.97
C LEU A 86 -8.62 -1.96 3.11
N TRP A 87 -8.34 -0.85 3.82
CA TRP A 87 -9.28 0.27 3.92
C TRP A 87 -9.53 0.95 2.57
N TYR A 88 -8.48 1.15 1.74
CA TYR A 88 -8.64 1.70 0.39
C TYR A 88 -9.36 0.74 -0.56
N ASP A 89 -9.08 -0.56 -0.45
CA ASP A 89 -9.80 -1.58 -1.21
C ASP A 89 -11.29 -1.58 -0.83
N TYR A 90 -11.62 -1.54 0.46
CA TYR A 90 -13.01 -1.39 0.91
C TYR A 90 -13.65 -0.09 0.40
N GLU A 91 -12.94 1.03 0.41
CA GLU A 91 -13.46 2.30 -0.11
C GLU A 91 -13.84 2.20 -1.59
N TYR A 92 -13.03 1.49 -2.37
CA TYR A 92 -13.26 1.28 -3.79
C TYR A 92 -14.35 0.24 -4.06
N THR A 93 -14.25 -0.94 -3.44
CA THR A 93 -15.10 -2.11 -3.76
C THR A 93 -16.41 -2.15 -2.99
N GLN A 94 -16.48 -1.52 -1.82
CA GLN A 94 -17.58 -1.64 -0.85
C GLN A 94 -17.83 -3.10 -0.40
N ASP A 95 -16.82 -3.97 -0.53
CA ASP A 95 -16.91 -5.37 -0.14
C ASP A 95 -16.90 -5.50 1.39
N LYS A 96 -17.96 -6.11 1.94
CA LYS A 96 -18.10 -6.34 3.38
C LYS A 96 -17.06 -7.30 3.95
N HIS A 97 -16.57 -8.25 3.15
CA HIS A 97 -15.50 -9.14 3.57
C HIS A 97 -14.21 -8.36 3.79
N ILE A 98 -13.84 -7.50 2.83
CA ILE A 98 -12.68 -6.62 2.94
C ILE A 98 -12.82 -5.66 4.15
N LEU A 99 -14.03 -5.13 4.40
CA LEU A 99 -14.29 -4.32 5.59
C LEU A 99 -13.94 -5.06 6.89
N GLU A 100 -14.39 -6.31 7.02
CA GLU A 100 -14.13 -7.09 8.23
C GLU A 100 -12.64 -7.45 8.38
N GLU A 101 -11.96 -7.76 7.28
CA GLU A 101 -10.52 -8.00 7.29
C GLU A 101 -9.73 -6.73 7.65
N ALA A 102 -10.11 -5.58 7.09
CA ALA A 102 -9.53 -4.28 7.44
C ALA A 102 -9.65 -3.97 8.93
N LYS A 103 -10.82 -4.22 9.53
CA LYS A 103 -11.05 -4.04 10.97
C LYS A 103 -10.17 -4.96 11.81
N LYS A 104 -10.09 -6.25 11.47
CA LYS A 104 -9.32 -7.23 12.24
C LYS A 104 -7.83 -6.89 12.24
N PHE A 105 -7.25 -6.60 11.08
CA PHE A 105 -5.86 -6.17 10.99
C PHE A 105 -5.61 -4.84 11.70
N THR A 106 -6.52 -3.86 11.56
CA THR A 106 -6.43 -2.59 12.28
C THR A 106 -6.44 -2.81 13.79
N ASN A 107 -7.39 -3.60 14.30
CA ASN A 107 -7.55 -3.83 15.74
C ASN A 107 -6.35 -4.56 16.35
N SER A 108 -5.61 -5.35 15.58
CA SER A 108 -4.39 -6.01 16.06
C SER A 108 -3.28 -5.01 16.43
N LEU A 109 -3.38 -3.76 15.98
CA LEU A 109 -2.44 -2.68 16.28
C LEU A 109 -2.87 -1.81 17.48
N GLU A 110 -3.97 -2.13 18.17
CA GLU A 110 -4.49 -1.33 19.30
C GLU A 110 -3.46 -1.15 20.43
N PHE A 111 -2.57 -2.14 20.62
CA PHE A 111 -1.54 -2.10 21.65
C PHE A 111 -0.63 -0.86 21.54
N LEU A 112 -0.48 -0.28 20.34
CA LEU A 112 0.35 0.89 20.10
C LEU A 112 -0.14 2.14 20.86
N SER A 113 -1.45 2.24 21.14
CA SER A 113 -2.01 3.34 21.92
C SER A 113 -1.74 3.23 23.43
N ARG A 114 -1.21 2.08 23.89
CA ARG A 114 -1.00 1.75 25.30
C ARG A 114 0.47 1.67 25.70
N ILE A 115 1.37 1.92 24.78
CA ILE A 115 2.81 1.87 25.01
C ILE A 115 3.44 3.21 24.66
N PRO A 116 4.59 3.55 25.25
CA PRO A 116 5.34 4.75 24.88
C PRO A 116 5.75 4.72 23.40
N ALA A 117 5.68 5.86 22.74
CA ALA A 117 6.17 6.02 21.38
C ALA A 117 7.64 5.61 21.29
N TYR A 118 7.96 4.82 20.27
CA TYR A 118 9.34 4.40 19.99
C TYR A 118 10.07 5.44 19.16
N ASP A 119 9.44 5.86 18.06
CA ASP A 119 9.92 6.91 17.16
C ASP A 119 8.76 7.58 16.41
N HIS A 120 9.09 8.45 15.46
CA HIS A 120 8.10 9.18 14.64
C HIS A 120 7.29 8.29 13.69
N ASP A 121 7.75 7.08 13.37
CA ASP A 121 7.07 6.15 12.47
C ASP A 121 5.77 5.59 13.06
N LEU A 122 5.54 5.79 14.36
CA LEU A 122 4.26 5.52 15.01
C LEU A 122 3.08 6.15 14.24
N GLY A 123 3.30 7.29 13.57
CA GLY A 123 2.33 7.91 12.68
C GLY A 123 1.91 7.02 11.52
N PHE A 124 2.85 6.31 10.87
CA PHE A 124 2.53 5.36 9.79
C PHE A 124 1.77 4.13 10.30
N LEU A 125 2.14 3.64 11.48
CA LEU A 125 1.47 2.49 12.09
C LEU A 125 -0.02 2.76 12.35
N VAL A 126 -0.33 3.92 12.93
CA VAL A 126 -1.67 4.22 13.41
C VAL A 126 -2.49 5.01 12.39
N PHE A 127 -1.92 5.98 11.68
CA PHE A 127 -2.73 6.81 10.79
C PHE A 127 -3.09 6.11 9.48
N CYS A 128 -2.21 5.24 8.96
CA CYS A 128 -2.55 4.42 7.79
C CYS A 128 -3.64 3.39 8.11
N SER A 129 -3.67 2.85 9.32
CA SER A 129 -4.65 1.86 9.78
C SER A 129 -5.89 2.53 10.39
N TYR A 130 -5.81 2.97 11.64
CA TYR A 130 -6.92 3.58 12.38
C TYR A 130 -7.42 4.88 11.75
N GLY A 131 -6.52 5.69 11.16
CA GLY A 131 -6.89 6.94 10.49
C GLY A 131 -7.84 6.69 9.32
N ASN A 132 -7.53 5.73 8.44
CA ASN A 132 -8.42 5.34 7.36
C ASN A 132 -9.70 4.68 7.88
N GLY A 133 -9.58 3.82 8.89
CA GLY A 133 -10.74 3.20 9.53
C GLY A 133 -11.70 4.26 10.09
N TYR A 134 -11.21 5.24 10.84
CA TYR A 134 -12.04 6.35 11.35
C TYR A 134 -12.62 7.21 10.23
N ARG A 135 -11.83 7.49 9.19
CA ARG A 135 -12.30 8.28 8.04
C ARG A 135 -13.54 7.67 7.40
N LEU A 136 -13.56 6.34 7.25
CA LEU A 136 -14.61 5.61 6.55
C LEU A 136 -15.78 5.20 7.46
N THR A 137 -15.51 4.83 8.72
CA THR A 137 -16.56 4.29 9.63
C THR A 137 -17.10 5.31 10.63
N LYS A 138 -16.32 6.37 10.93
CA LYS A 138 -16.58 7.31 12.03
C LYS A 138 -16.65 6.66 13.43
N ASP A 139 -16.06 5.47 13.58
CA ASP A 139 -16.04 4.77 14.86
C ASP A 139 -15.28 5.57 15.92
N PRO A 140 -15.93 5.97 17.02
CA PRO A 140 -15.30 6.75 18.08
C PRO A 140 -14.15 6.01 18.78
N ALA A 141 -14.17 4.66 18.79
CA ALA A 141 -13.07 3.87 19.34
C ALA A 141 -11.78 4.08 18.52
N TYR A 142 -11.88 4.15 17.20
CA TYR A 142 -10.73 4.43 16.33
C TYR A 142 -10.18 5.84 16.57
N LYS A 143 -11.07 6.82 16.72
CA LYS A 143 -10.66 8.19 17.09
C LYS A 143 -9.88 8.21 18.41
N LYS A 144 -10.34 7.45 19.41
CA LYS A 144 -9.65 7.37 20.70
C LYS A 144 -8.24 6.83 20.55
N VAL A 145 -8.04 5.72 19.81
CA VAL A 145 -6.71 5.15 19.55
C VAL A 145 -5.79 6.16 18.87
N ILE A 146 -6.29 6.90 17.88
CA ILE A 146 -5.53 7.95 17.18
C ILE A 146 -5.06 9.02 18.14
N LEU A 147 -5.95 9.53 19.03
CA LEU A 147 -5.62 10.59 19.97
C LEU A 147 -4.63 10.11 21.03
N ASP A 148 -4.87 8.96 21.66
CA ASP A 148 -3.96 8.37 22.66
C ASP A 148 -2.54 8.16 22.07
N THR A 149 -2.47 7.75 20.80
CA THR A 149 -1.20 7.54 20.11
C THR A 149 -0.52 8.88 19.76
N ALA A 150 -1.28 9.89 19.35
CA ALA A 150 -0.77 11.22 19.08
C ALA A 150 -0.21 11.87 20.35
N ASP A 151 -0.86 11.70 21.50
CA ASP A 151 -0.36 12.17 22.79
C ASP A 151 0.95 11.48 23.17
N SER A 152 1.03 10.16 22.93
CA SER A 152 2.29 9.41 23.14
C SER A 152 3.41 9.90 22.21
N LEU A 153 3.10 10.13 20.92
CA LEU A 153 4.05 10.63 19.94
C LEU A 153 4.56 12.04 20.30
N ALA A 154 3.68 12.90 20.81
CA ALA A 154 4.03 14.25 21.23
C ALA A 154 5.10 14.27 22.34
N THR A 155 5.23 13.20 23.13
CA THR A 155 6.29 13.11 24.16
C THR A 155 7.71 12.99 23.59
N LEU A 156 7.86 12.69 22.30
CA LEU A 156 9.18 12.65 21.64
C LEU A 156 9.71 14.04 21.26
N PHE A 157 8.87 15.07 21.29
CA PHE A 157 9.25 16.47 21.05
C PHE A 157 9.61 17.15 22.37
N ASN A 158 10.89 17.36 22.59
CA ASN A 158 11.44 18.12 23.73
C ASN A 158 11.95 19.50 23.28
#